data_1d08a8e45555efd99c7c69366b54900f
#
_entry.id   1d08a8e45555efd99c7c69366b54900f
#
_cell.length_a   1.000
_cell.length_b   1.000
_cell.length_c   1.000
_cell.angle_alpha   90.00
_cell.angle_beta   90.00
_cell.angle_gamma   90.00
#
_symmetry.space_group_name_H-M   'P 1'
#
loop_
_entity.id
_entity.type
_entity.pdbx_description
1 polymer ?
#
loop_
_entity_poly.entity_id
_entity_poly.type
_entity_poly.pdbx_seq_one_letter_code
_entity_poly.pdbx_strand_id
1 'polypeptide(L)'
;MRKYLLLVIFFGIGYFSFAQEAAEGLFINSKAADFTAKDQFGATVRLKDLVKKSKVVLVFYRGYWCPHCNRFLKKLEDSLQLIKDKGATIIAVTAELPENIAQTVEKTKAEFSIVHDENLKIMKAYKVEFEVPANTVERYRNTGIKLDEINGRNGNHLPVPAVYIIDKELTITYRFFNADYKKRPSVKEILDNIK
;
A
#
# COMPACT_ATOMS: atom_id res chain seq x y z
N MET A 1 28.88 8.73 67.27
CA MET A 1 28.84 7.73 66.18
C MET A 1 27.70 8.13 65.21
N ARG A 2 28.03 8.71 64.08
CA ARG A 2 27.07 9.25 63.08
C ARG A 2 26.84 8.19 62.00
N LYS A 3 25.64 7.59 61.96
CA LYS A 3 25.24 6.62 60.96
C LYS A 3 24.83 7.34 59.69
N TYR A 4 25.61 7.21 58.60
CA TYR A 4 25.24 7.69 57.28
C TYR A 4 24.30 6.68 56.63
N LEU A 5 23.05 7.11 56.35
CA LEU A 5 22.07 6.34 55.61
C LEU A 5 22.30 6.65 54.10
N LEU A 6 22.83 5.66 53.38
CA LEU A 6 23.00 5.77 51.92
C LEU A 6 21.64 5.49 51.24
N LEU A 7 21.04 6.53 50.73
CA LEU A 7 19.79 6.44 49.92
C LEU A 7 20.19 6.05 48.47
N VAL A 8 19.97 4.78 48.13
CA VAL A 8 20.17 4.31 46.75
C VAL A 8 18.92 4.67 45.93
N ILE A 9 19.02 5.71 45.09
CA ILE A 9 17.96 6.07 44.17
C ILE A 9 18.06 5.13 42.95
N PHE A 10 17.13 4.18 42.83
CA PHE A 10 16.97 3.31 41.68
C PHE A 10 16.32 4.15 40.54
N PHE A 11 17.12 4.62 39.60
CA PHE A 11 16.62 5.20 38.36
C PHE A 11 16.12 4.07 37.46
N GLY A 12 14.84 3.78 37.49
CA GLY A 12 14.20 2.84 36.58
C GLY A 12 14.23 3.40 35.15
N ILE A 13 15.13 2.88 34.33
CA ILE A 13 15.13 3.13 32.87
C ILE A 13 13.92 2.36 32.32
N GLY A 14 12.80 3.06 32.13
CA GLY A 14 11.65 2.55 31.41
C GLY A 14 12.02 2.30 29.96
N TYR A 15 12.19 1.03 29.57
CA TYR A 15 12.27 0.63 28.18
C TYR A 15 10.88 0.87 27.55
N PHE A 16 10.71 1.99 26.85
CA PHE A 16 9.57 2.15 25.96
C PHE A 16 9.77 1.20 24.78
N SER A 17 9.16 0.02 24.87
CA SER A 17 9.02 -0.87 23.72
C SER A 17 8.03 -0.21 22.77
N PHE A 18 8.51 0.39 21.67
CA PHE A 18 7.65 0.77 20.56
C PHE A 18 7.20 -0.53 19.89
N ALA A 19 6.06 -1.05 20.29
CA ALA A 19 5.39 -2.08 19.51
C ALA A 19 5.02 -1.46 18.16
N GLN A 20 5.55 -2.01 17.07
CA GLN A 20 5.13 -1.61 15.72
C GLN A 20 3.62 -1.89 15.61
N GLU A 21 2.85 -0.83 15.37
CA GLU A 21 1.40 -0.94 15.24
C GLU A 21 1.10 -1.83 14.02
N ALA A 22 0.33 -2.89 14.22
CA ALA A 22 -0.01 -3.81 13.15
C ALA A 22 -0.82 -3.07 12.07
N ALA A 23 -0.51 -3.34 10.79
CA ALA A 23 -1.27 -2.76 9.69
C ALA A 23 -2.76 -3.11 9.82
N GLU A 24 -3.63 -2.11 9.89
CA GLU A 24 -5.08 -2.27 10.07
C GLU A 24 -5.89 -1.72 8.89
N GLY A 25 -5.24 -0.89 8.05
CA GLY A 25 -5.89 -0.15 6.96
C GLY A 25 -6.82 0.95 7.46
N LEU A 26 -7.20 1.87 6.58
CA LEU A 26 -8.22 2.88 6.89
C LEU A 26 -9.62 2.27 6.83
N PHE A 27 -10.56 2.83 7.59
CA PHE A 27 -11.94 2.34 7.69
C PHE A 27 -12.89 3.08 6.74
N ILE A 28 -14.03 2.45 6.42
CA ILE A 28 -15.14 3.11 5.69
C ILE A 28 -15.59 4.33 6.49
N ASN A 29 -15.95 5.41 5.79
CA ASN A 29 -16.30 6.73 6.30
C ASN A 29 -15.12 7.54 6.88
N SER A 30 -13.89 7.01 6.92
CA SER A 30 -12.73 7.82 7.24
C SER A 30 -12.26 8.64 6.03
N LYS A 31 -11.46 9.70 6.29
CA LYS A 31 -10.85 10.49 5.23
C LYS A 31 -9.63 9.78 4.66
N ALA A 32 -9.60 9.67 3.35
CA ALA A 32 -8.42 9.24 2.61
C ALA A 32 -7.33 10.33 2.71
N ALA A 33 -6.10 9.91 3.01
CA ALA A 33 -4.96 10.82 3.01
C ALA A 33 -4.63 11.29 1.58
N ASP A 34 -4.52 12.59 1.36
CA ASP A 34 -4.06 13.12 0.07
C ASP A 34 -2.59 12.77 -0.15
N PHE A 35 -2.24 12.52 -1.39
CA PHE A 35 -0.86 12.28 -1.80
C PHE A 35 -0.59 12.84 -3.19
N THR A 36 0.69 13.05 -3.46
CA THR A 36 1.20 13.38 -4.80
C THR A 36 2.37 12.48 -5.09
N ALA A 37 2.34 11.79 -6.23
CA ALA A 37 3.39 10.89 -6.69
C ALA A 37 3.52 10.96 -8.20
N LYS A 38 4.59 10.39 -8.76
CA LYS A 38 4.72 10.17 -10.20
C LYS A 38 4.32 8.74 -10.55
N ASP A 39 3.57 8.60 -11.65
CA ASP A 39 3.26 7.29 -12.18
C ASP A 39 4.35 6.77 -13.14
N GLN A 40 4.17 5.58 -13.66
CA GLN A 40 5.10 4.92 -14.59
C GLN A 40 5.30 5.67 -15.92
N PHE A 41 4.42 6.61 -16.24
CA PHE A 41 4.54 7.48 -17.43
C PHE A 41 5.23 8.82 -17.12
N GLY A 42 5.63 9.05 -15.87
CA GLY A 42 6.20 10.31 -15.39
C GLY A 42 5.17 11.41 -15.12
N ALA A 43 3.87 11.11 -15.28
CA ALA A 43 2.81 12.06 -14.99
C ALA A 43 2.65 12.25 -13.48
N THR A 44 2.30 13.47 -13.07
CA THR A 44 2.02 13.77 -11.67
C THR A 44 0.59 13.37 -11.32
N VAL A 45 0.45 12.44 -10.40
CA VAL A 45 -0.81 11.95 -9.85
C VAL A 45 -1.01 12.59 -8.48
N ARG A 46 -2.09 13.35 -8.32
CA ARG A 46 -2.53 13.89 -7.03
C ARG A 46 -3.95 13.43 -6.72
N LEU A 47 -4.13 12.72 -5.61
CA LEU A 47 -5.43 12.13 -5.26
C LEU A 47 -6.53 13.19 -5.20
N LYS A 48 -6.28 14.33 -4.51
CA LYS A 48 -7.25 15.42 -4.36
C LYS A 48 -7.72 16.03 -5.69
N ASP A 49 -6.91 15.98 -6.74
CA ASP A 49 -7.31 16.51 -8.06
C ASP A 49 -8.07 15.47 -8.88
N LEU A 50 -7.79 14.19 -8.68
CA LEU A 50 -8.49 13.09 -9.33
C LEU A 50 -9.91 12.92 -8.80
N VAL A 51 -10.10 12.97 -7.48
CA VAL A 51 -11.42 12.79 -6.87
C VAL A 51 -12.40 13.91 -7.27
N LYS A 52 -11.92 15.10 -7.68
CA LYS A 52 -12.77 16.15 -8.25
C LYS A 52 -13.41 15.76 -9.58
N LYS A 53 -12.77 14.84 -10.32
CA LYS A 53 -13.19 14.43 -11.68
C LYS A 53 -13.93 13.10 -11.68
N SER A 54 -13.49 12.15 -10.88
CA SER A 54 -14.01 10.78 -10.80
C SER A 54 -13.77 10.20 -9.42
N LYS A 55 -14.49 9.15 -9.04
CA LYS A 55 -14.08 8.33 -7.88
C LYS A 55 -12.71 7.70 -8.15
N VAL A 56 -11.98 7.36 -7.10
CA VAL A 56 -10.68 6.69 -7.22
C VAL A 56 -10.77 5.30 -6.61
N VAL A 57 -10.45 4.28 -7.39
CA VAL A 57 -10.16 2.91 -6.93
C VAL A 57 -8.67 2.84 -6.64
N LEU A 58 -8.30 2.98 -5.37
CA LEU A 58 -6.92 2.94 -4.90
C LEU A 58 -6.56 1.52 -4.50
N VAL A 59 -5.50 0.97 -5.12
CA VAL A 59 -5.07 -0.43 -4.97
C VAL A 59 -3.66 -0.47 -4.41
N PHE A 60 -3.44 -1.19 -3.30
CA PHE A 60 -2.11 -1.48 -2.77
C PHE A 60 -1.69 -2.90 -3.15
N TYR A 61 -0.51 -3.04 -3.80
CA TYR A 61 0.00 -4.32 -4.24
C TYR A 61 1.49 -4.49 -3.90
N ARG A 62 1.96 -5.74 -3.85
CA ARG A 62 3.26 -6.09 -3.28
C ARG A 62 4.42 -5.95 -4.25
N GLY A 63 4.18 -6.18 -5.55
CA GLY A 63 5.21 -6.07 -6.58
C GLY A 63 5.03 -7.01 -7.78
N TYR A 64 5.84 -6.78 -8.84
CA TYR A 64 5.84 -7.55 -10.10
C TYR A 64 6.12 -9.05 -9.92
N TRP A 65 6.82 -9.40 -8.85
CA TRP A 65 7.17 -10.77 -8.48
C TRP A 65 6.01 -11.54 -7.84
N CYS A 66 4.92 -10.87 -7.48
CA CYS A 66 3.76 -11.46 -6.82
C CYS A 66 2.71 -11.93 -7.85
N PRO A 67 2.55 -13.25 -8.11
CA PRO A 67 1.62 -13.72 -9.15
C PRO A 67 0.15 -13.43 -8.85
N HIS A 68 -0.23 -13.37 -7.57
CA HIS A 68 -1.59 -12.99 -7.17
C HIS A 68 -1.87 -11.50 -7.46
N CYS A 69 -0.86 -10.64 -7.30
CA CYS A 69 -0.96 -9.22 -7.62
C CYS A 69 -1.12 -9.02 -9.13
N ASN A 70 -0.25 -9.62 -9.92
CA ASN A 70 -0.29 -9.48 -11.38
C ASN A 70 -1.62 -9.98 -11.96
N ARG A 71 -2.13 -11.12 -11.47
CA ARG A 71 -3.44 -11.63 -11.89
C ARG A 71 -4.58 -10.66 -11.53
N PHE A 72 -4.52 -10.03 -10.37
CA PHE A 72 -5.54 -9.07 -9.96
C PHE A 72 -5.45 -7.77 -10.77
N LEU A 73 -4.25 -7.20 -10.93
CA LEU A 73 -4.03 -6.01 -11.75
C LEU A 73 -4.43 -6.24 -13.22
N LYS A 74 -4.14 -7.42 -13.78
CA LYS A 74 -4.60 -7.79 -15.13
C LYS A 74 -6.13 -7.82 -15.24
N LYS A 75 -6.83 -8.36 -14.24
CA LYS A 75 -8.31 -8.35 -14.22
C LYS A 75 -8.87 -6.93 -14.13
N LEU A 76 -8.20 -6.04 -13.38
CA LEU A 76 -8.58 -4.62 -13.33
C LEU A 76 -8.37 -3.95 -14.69
N GLU A 77 -7.27 -4.24 -15.37
CA GLU A 77 -7.00 -3.76 -16.72
C GLU A 77 -8.04 -4.25 -17.71
N ASP A 78 -8.35 -5.55 -17.72
CA ASP A 78 -9.37 -6.13 -18.60
C ASP A 78 -10.77 -5.52 -18.36
N SER A 79 -10.98 -4.90 -17.22
CA SER A 79 -12.24 -4.26 -16.83
C SER A 79 -12.13 -2.74 -16.74
N LEU A 80 -11.02 -2.16 -17.23
CA LEU A 80 -10.72 -0.73 -17.06
C LEU A 80 -11.84 0.16 -17.65
N GLN A 81 -12.35 -0.20 -18.84
CA GLN A 81 -13.42 0.57 -19.45
C GLN A 81 -14.72 0.52 -18.61
N LEU A 82 -15.09 -0.64 -18.08
CA LEU A 82 -16.27 -0.76 -17.21
C LEU A 82 -16.15 0.09 -15.94
N ILE A 83 -14.93 0.18 -15.38
CA ILE A 83 -14.65 1.00 -14.20
C ILE A 83 -14.74 2.49 -14.54
N LYS A 84 -14.20 2.89 -15.71
CA LYS A 84 -14.32 4.27 -16.24
C LYS A 84 -15.77 4.64 -16.51
N ASP A 85 -16.55 3.76 -17.10
CA ASP A 85 -17.99 3.97 -17.39
C ASP A 85 -18.82 4.16 -16.11
N LYS A 86 -18.37 3.58 -15.00
CA LYS A 86 -18.92 3.79 -13.65
C LYS A 86 -18.44 5.10 -13.01
N GLY A 87 -17.65 5.91 -13.70
CA GLY A 87 -17.13 7.18 -13.20
C GLY A 87 -16.01 7.05 -12.19
N ALA A 88 -15.15 6.02 -12.32
CA ALA A 88 -14.00 5.84 -11.47
C ALA A 88 -12.68 5.69 -12.25
N THR A 89 -11.59 6.06 -11.61
CA THR A 89 -10.22 5.92 -12.10
C THR A 89 -9.45 5.00 -11.17
N ILE A 90 -8.58 4.14 -11.73
CA ILE A 90 -7.72 3.24 -10.93
C ILE A 90 -6.36 3.90 -10.70
N ILE A 91 -5.86 3.79 -9.46
CA ILE A 91 -4.47 4.05 -9.09
C ILE A 91 -3.95 2.87 -8.31
N ALA A 92 -2.82 2.31 -8.72
CA ALA A 92 -2.11 1.29 -7.96
C ALA A 92 -0.89 1.89 -7.28
N VAL A 93 -0.60 1.44 -6.06
CA VAL A 93 0.51 1.91 -5.22
C VAL A 93 1.39 0.74 -4.83
N THR A 94 2.70 0.91 -4.95
CA THR A 94 3.69 -0.11 -4.60
C THR A 94 4.94 0.49 -3.97
N ALA A 95 5.67 -0.33 -3.21
CA ALA A 95 6.99 0.02 -2.68
C ALA A 95 8.10 -0.10 -3.74
N GLU A 96 7.84 -0.77 -4.87
CA GLU A 96 8.84 -1.05 -5.90
C GLU A 96 9.41 0.23 -6.52
N LEU A 97 10.68 0.17 -6.88
CA LEU A 97 11.32 1.22 -7.69
C LEU A 97 10.64 1.37 -9.06
N PRO A 98 10.70 2.55 -9.68
CA PRO A 98 10.05 2.82 -10.97
C PRO A 98 10.44 1.83 -12.09
N GLU A 99 11.71 1.41 -12.14
CA GLU A 99 12.22 0.43 -13.10
C GLU A 99 11.58 -0.96 -12.93
N ASN A 100 11.20 -1.33 -11.72
CA ASN A 100 10.50 -2.59 -11.43
C ASN A 100 9.01 -2.51 -11.74
N ILE A 101 8.39 -1.33 -11.63
CA ILE A 101 7.01 -1.08 -12.07
C ILE A 101 6.85 -1.38 -13.57
N ALA A 102 7.88 -1.13 -14.39
CA ALA A 102 7.87 -1.48 -15.81
C ALA A 102 7.59 -2.97 -16.04
N GLN A 103 8.11 -3.86 -15.19
CA GLN A 103 7.83 -5.30 -15.25
C GLN A 103 6.38 -5.63 -14.88
N THR A 104 5.78 -4.88 -13.94
CA THR A 104 4.34 -5.00 -13.66
C THR A 104 3.51 -4.62 -14.87
N VAL A 105 3.83 -3.48 -15.53
CA VAL A 105 3.15 -3.03 -16.74
C VAL A 105 3.28 -4.06 -17.87
N GLU A 106 4.48 -4.60 -18.08
CA GLU A 106 4.71 -5.63 -19.10
C GLU A 106 3.82 -6.85 -18.90
N LYS A 107 3.71 -7.34 -17.65
CA LYS A 107 2.93 -8.53 -17.28
C LYS A 107 1.42 -8.32 -17.30
N THR A 108 0.98 -7.10 -16.98
CA THR A 108 -0.46 -6.81 -16.76
C THR A 108 -1.07 -6.01 -17.91
N LYS A 109 -0.24 -5.34 -18.70
CA LYS A 109 -0.62 -4.37 -19.73
C LYS A 109 -1.40 -3.17 -19.15
N ALA A 110 -1.13 -2.84 -17.88
CA ALA A 110 -1.84 -1.78 -17.16
C ALA A 110 -1.68 -0.42 -17.82
N GLU A 111 -2.81 0.18 -18.23
CA GLU A 111 -2.93 1.54 -18.73
C GLU A 111 -3.30 2.54 -17.62
N PHE A 112 -3.78 2.05 -16.47
CA PHE A 112 -4.02 2.90 -15.30
C PHE A 112 -2.70 3.27 -14.60
N SER A 113 -2.72 4.37 -13.82
CA SER A 113 -1.53 4.86 -13.13
C SER A 113 -1.06 3.89 -12.04
N ILE A 114 0.23 3.56 -12.07
CA ILE A 114 0.94 2.84 -11.01
C ILE A 114 2.01 3.77 -10.44
N VAL A 115 1.95 4.05 -9.15
CA VAL A 115 2.86 4.98 -8.49
C VAL A 115 3.84 4.26 -7.55
N HIS A 116 5.09 4.71 -7.59
CA HIS A 116 6.09 4.38 -6.59
C HIS A 116 5.81 5.18 -5.31
N ASP A 117 5.72 4.49 -4.18
CA ASP A 117 5.54 5.11 -2.87
C ASP A 117 6.88 5.44 -2.23
N GLU A 118 7.46 6.58 -2.59
CA GLU A 118 8.75 7.01 -2.06
C GLU A 118 8.70 7.20 -0.54
N ASN A 119 9.59 6.48 0.16
CA ASN A 119 9.70 6.46 1.63
C ASN A 119 8.42 5.94 2.33
N LEU A 120 7.60 5.15 1.63
CA LEU A 120 6.38 4.50 2.17
C LEU A 120 5.34 5.49 2.72
N LYS A 121 5.32 6.72 2.22
CA LYS A 121 4.47 7.81 2.75
C LYS A 121 2.98 7.49 2.57
N ILE A 122 2.60 6.96 1.41
CA ILE A 122 1.21 6.63 1.09
C ILE A 122 0.79 5.41 1.91
N MET A 123 1.60 4.34 1.91
CA MET A 123 1.28 3.11 2.65
C MET A 123 1.14 3.34 4.15
N LYS A 124 2.02 4.19 4.74
CA LYS A 124 1.93 4.58 6.15
C LYS A 124 0.68 5.40 6.45
N ALA A 125 0.37 6.38 5.59
CA ALA A 125 -0.83 7.21 5.75
C ALA A 125 -2.13 6.40 5.65
N TYR A 126 -2.14 5.31 4.85
CA TYR A 126 -3.25 4.39 4.71
C TYR A 126 -3.20 3.21 5.70
N LYS A 127 -2.18 3.16 6.59
CA LYS A 127 -1.98 2.11 7.60
C LYS A 127 -1.95 0.69 7.00
N VAL A 128 -1.40 0.55 5.80
CA VAL A 128 -1.28 -0.73 5.09
C VAL A 128 0.15 -1.26 5.06
N GLU A 129 1.13 -0.45 5.46
CA GLU A 129 2.55 -0.80 5.46
C GLU A 129 2.87 -1.78 6.58
N PHE A 130 3.74 -2.74 6.29
CA PHE A 130 4.37 -3.61 7.29
C PHE A 130 5.79 -4.00 6.87
N GLU A 131 6.65 -4.22 7.84
CA GLU A 131 7.97 -4.80 7.62
C GLU A 131 7.86 -6.33 7.50
N VAL A 132 8.47 -6.89 6.44
CA VAL A 132 8.47 -8.33 6.21
C VAL A 132 9.42 -8.99 7.22
N PRO A 133 8.96 -9.99 8.01
CA PRO A 133 9.81 -10.68 8.99
C PRO A 133 11.08 -11.26 8.35
N ALA A 134 12.22 -11.17 9.05
CA ALA A 134 13.54 -11.54 8.55
C ALA A 134 13.59 -12.97 7.97
N ASN A 135 12.94 -13.93 8.62
CA ASN A 135 12.84 -15.31 8.14
C ASN A 135 12.05 -15.42 6.81
N THR A 136 11.12 -14.51 6.55
CA THR A 136 10.37 -14.45 5.30
C THR A 136 11.19 -13.76 4.21
N VAL A 137 11.94 -12.71 4.56
CA VAL A 137 12.91 -12.06 3.65
C VAL A 137 13.93 -13.07 3.16
N GLU A 138 14.49 -13.88 4.05
CA GLU A 138 15.43 -14.93 3.68
C GLU A 138 14.80 -15.97 2.72
N ARG A 139 13.58 -16.43 3.01
CA ARG A 139 12.86 -17.33 2.09
C ARG A 139 12.64 -16.71 0.72
N TYR A 140 12.30 -15.43 0.63
CA TYR A 140 12.15 -14.71 -0.63
C TYR A 140 13.48 -14.63 -1.38
N ARG A 141 14.56 -14.28 -0.70
CA ARG A 141 15.90 -14.21 -1.29
C ARG A 141 16.34 -15.56 -1.88
N ASN A 142 16.05 -16.66 -1.18
CA ASN A 142 16.33 -18.03 -1.65
C ASN A 142 15.52 -18.44 -2.90
N THR A 143 14.41 -17.72 -3.19
CA THR A 143 13.61 -17.90 -4.43
C THR A 143 13.89 -16.81 -5.47
N GLY A 144 14.93 -16.00 -5.28
CA GLY A 144 15.33 -14.94 -6.20
C GLY A 144 14.59 -13.61 -6.01
N ILE A 145 13.74 -13.48 -4.96
CA ILE A 145 13.04 -12.23 -4.65
C ILE A 145 13.86 -11.46 -3.61
N LYS A 146 14.58 -10.44 -4.06
CA LYS A 146 15.42 -9.58 -3.23
C LYS A 146 14.71 -8.25 -3.01
N LEU A 147 13.94 -8.14 -1.93
CA LEU A 147 13.09 -6.97 -1.66
C LEU A 147 13.89 -5.67 -1.54
N ASP A 148 15.07 -5.71 -0.94
CA ASP A 148 15.99 -4.58 -0.81
C ASP A 148 16.44 -4.02 -2.16
N GLU A 149 16.69 -4.89 -3.16
CA GLU A 149 17.00 -4.49 -4.54
C GLU A 149 15.76 -3.99 -5.27
N ILE A 150 14.61 -4.66 -5.08
CA ILE A 150 13.36 -4.35 -5.76
C ILE A 150 12.76 -3.02 -5.30
N ASN A 151 12.78 -2.76 -3.99
CA ASN A 151 12.16 -1.61 -3.35
C ASN A 151 13.13 -0.46 -3.06
N GLY A 152 14.46 -0.69 -3.23
CA GLY A 152 15.49 0.29 -2.93
C GLY A 152 15.44 0.75 -1.47
N ARG A 153 15.34 2.06 -1.24
CA ARG A 153 15.28 2.64 0.11
C ARG A 153 14.08 2.20 0.95
N ASN A 154 13.03 1.71 0.31
CA ASN A 154 11.87 1.15 1.01
C ASN A 154 12.17 -0.23 1.62
N GLY A 155 13.29 -0.87 1.26
CA GLY A 155 13.80 -2.08 1.90
C GLY A 155 12.80 -3.23 1.89
N ASN A 156 12.69 -3.90 3.03
CA ASN A 156 11.86 -5.08 3.20
C ASN A 156 10.39 -4.75 3.57
N HIS A 157 9.93 -3.54 3.27
CA HIS A 157 8.56 -3.14 3.55
C HIS A 157 7.62 -3.42 2.38
N LEU A 158 6.44 -3.89 2.68
CA LEU A 158 5.38 -4.21 1.73
C LEU A 158 4.03 -3.69 2.24
N PRO A 159 3.05 -3.46 1.34
CA PRO A 159 1.68 -3.24 1.77
C PRO A 159 0.97 -4.57 2.05
N VAL A 160 0.13 -4.59 3.07
CA VAL A 160 -1.01 -5.52 3.13
C VAL A 160 -1.90 -5.20 1.93
N PRO A 161 -2.31 -6.20 1.15
CA PRO A 161 -3.19 -5.97 0.01
C PRO A 161 -4.49 -5.28 0.42
N ALA A 162 -4.73 -4.12 -0.16
CA ALA A 162 -5.92 -3.33 0.11
C ALA A 162 -6.48 -2.70 -1.17
N VAL A 163 -7.79 -2.50 -1.19
CA VAL A 163 -8.50 -1.74 -2.21
C VAL A 163 -9.48 -0.79 -1.52
N TYR A 164 -9.42 0.48 -1.88
CA TYR A 164 -10.32 1.51 -1.39
C TYR A 164 -11.05 2.16 -2.56
N ILE A 165 -12.32 2.48 -2.39
CA ILE A 165 -13.02 3.41 -3.27
C ILE A 165 -13.16 4.72 -2.51
N ILE A 166 -12.71 5.80 -3.13
CA ILE A 166 -12.63 7.14 -2.54
C ILE A 166 -13.50 8.07 -3.37
N ASP A 167 -14.39 8.78 -2.70
CA ASP A 167 -15.30 9.74 -3.32
C ASP A 167 -14.68 11.15 -3.48
N LYS A 168 -15.45 12.07 -4.04
CA LYS A 168 -15.03 13.47 -4.31
C LYS A 168 -14.75 14.28 -3.03
N GLU A 169 -15.28 13.86 -1.89
CA GLU A 169 -15.04 14.44 -0.57
C GLU A 169 -13.82 13.81 0.15
N LEU A 170 -13.02 12.97 -0.55
CA LEU A 170 -11.95 12.17 0.03
C LEU A 170 -12.45 11.19 1.11
N THR A 171 -13.70 10.74 1.03
CA THR A 171 -14.24 9.75 1.97
C THR A 171 -14.05 8.34 1.39
N ILE A 172 -13.62 7.40 2.22
CA ILE A 172 -13.54 5.98 1.86
C ILE A 172 -14.96 5.40 1.89
N THR A 173 -15.50 5.04 0.73
CA THR A 173 -16.85 4.47 0.58
C THR A 173 -16.86 2.95 0.50
N TYR A 174 -15.72 2.34 0.15
CA TYR A 174 -15.52 0.90 0.13
C TYR A 174 -14.11 0.57 0.62
N ARG A 175 -13.98 -0.56 1.31
CA ARG A 175 -12.72 -1.06 1.84
C ARG A 175 -12.62 -2.57 1.66
N PHE A 176 -11.57 -3.02 0.99
CA PHE A 176 -11.03 -4.37 1.11
C PHE A 176 -9.64 -4.28 1.75
N PHE A 177 -9.40 -5.08 2.78
CA PHE A 177 -8.09 -5.19 3.44
C PHE A 177 -7.96 -6.62 3.95
N ASN A 178 -6.90 -7.33 3.56
CA ASN A 178 -6.73 -8.72 3.98
C ASN A 178 -5.24 -9.08 4.12
N ALA A 179 -4.85 -9.53 5.32
CA ALA A 179 -3.49 -9.98 5.63
C ALA A 179 -3.12 -11.26 4.84
N ASP A 180 -4.08 -12.11 4.45
CA ASP A 180 -3.82 -13.16 3.48
C ASP A 180 -3.61 -12.54 2.09
N TYR A 181 -2.33 -12.41 1.73
CA TYR A 181 -1.92 -11.78 0.47
C TYR A 181 -2.44 -12.48 -0.80
N LYS A 182 -3.05 -13.64 -0.70
CA LYS A 182 -3.67 -14.36 -1.81
C LYS A 182 -5.10 -13.89 -2.08
N LYS A 183 -5.75 -13.26 -1.11
CA LYS A 183 -7.12 -12.76 -1.22
C LYS A 183 -7.19 -11.42 -1.95
N ARG A 184 -8.21 -11.25 -2.74
CA ARG A 184 -8.55 -10.01 -3.46
C ARG A 184 -10.06 -9.90 -3.60
N PRO A 185 -10.62 -8.68 -3.70
CA PRO A 185 -12.02 -8.51 -4.09
C PRO A 185 -12.19 -8.94 -5.55
N SER A 186 -13.39 -9.33 -5.92
CA SER A 186 -13.71 -9.53 -7.33
C SER A 186 -13.91 -8.17 -8.03
N VAL A 187 -13.71 -8.13 -9.36
CA VAL A 187 -14.02 -6.93 -10.15
C VAL A 187 -15.50 -6.56 -10.01
N LYS A 188 -16.38 -7.56 -10.00
CA LYS A 188 -17.83 -7.34 -9.77
C LYS A 188 -18.07 -6.63 -8.44
N GLU A 189 -17.44 -7.08 -7.36
CA GLU A 189 -17.56 -6.45 -6.05
C GLU A 189 -17.12 -4.99 -6.07
N ILE A 190 -16.01 -4.67 -6.77
CA ILE A 190 -15.55 -3.29 -6.95
C ILE A 190 -16.59 -2.47 -7.72
N LEU A 191 -17.08 -2.97 -8.86
CA LEU A 191 -18.09 -2.30 -9.71
C LEU A 191 -19.40 -2.05 -8.97
N ASP A 192 -19.86 -2.98 -8.14
CA ASP A 192 -21.09 -2.85 -7.34
C ASP A 192 -20.96 -1.77 -6.25
N ASN A 193 -19.72 -1.45 -5.82
CA ASN A 193 -19.45 -0.43 -4.80
C ASN A 193 -19.05 0.94 -5.38
N ILE A 194 -18.90 1.07 -6.70
CA ILE A 194 -18.80 2.36 -7.40
C ILE A 194 -20.22 2.89 -7.61
N LYS A 195 -20.74 3.59 -6.58
CA LYS A 195 -22.09 4.18 -6.59
C LYS A 195 -22.05 5.63 -6.98
#